data_491271eb74f463be7281187cda8fb2e7
#
_entry.id   491271eb74f463be7281187cda8fb2e7
#
_cell.length_a   1.000
_cell.length_b   1.000
_cell.length_c   1.000
_cell.angle_alpha   90.00
_cell.angle_beta   90.00
_cell.angle_gamma   90.00
#
_symmetry.space_group_name_H-M   'P 1'
#
loop_
_entity.id
_entity.type
_entity.pdbx_description
1 polymer ?
#
loop_
_entity_poly.entity_id
_entity_poly.type
_entity_poly.pdbx_seq_one_letter_code
_entity_poly.pdbx_strand_id
1 'polypeptide(L)'
;MSTAHPDAVATESAGLSAKQARILRYLRENASDRTYFKSRLIADDLDLSAKEVGANMSAVADAATDIDVEKWGYSSGTTWMVTA
;
A
#
# COMPACT_ATOMS: atom_id res chain seq x y z
N MET A 1 7.09 -21.30 -16.54
CA MET A 1 6.69 -20.88 -16.27
C MET A 1 6.54 -20.59 -15.81
N SER A 2 6.67 -20.44 -15.61
CA SER A 2 6.35 -20.01 -15.01
C SER A 2 6.10 -19.95 -14.47
N THR A 3 6.12 -19.97 -14.26
CA THR A 3 5.81 -19.83 -13.58
C THR A 3 5.89 -19.85 -12.60
N ALA A 4 6.46 -20.12 -12.29
CA ALA A 4 6.40 -20.03 -11.21
C ALA A 4 6.78 -18.93 -10.48
N HIS A 5 7.34 -18.49 -10.28
CA HIS A 5 7.52 -17.58 -9.59
C HIS A 5 6.78 -16.70 -9.15
N PRO A 6 6.36 -16.49 -9.66
CA PRO A 6 5.37 -15.61 -9.27
C PRO A 6 4.46 -16.17 -8.24
N ASP A 7 4.46 -17.43 -8.07
CA ASP A 7 3.56 -18.05 -7.12
C ASP A 7 3.74 -17.55 -5.71
N ALA A 8 4.96 -17.36 -5.27
CA ALA A 8 5.20 -16.86 -3.93
C ALA A 8 4.65 -15.45 -3.77
N VAL A 9 4.81 -14.64 -4.79
CA VAL A 9 4.31 -13.28 -4.76
C VAL A 9 2.79 -13.30 -4.77
N ALA A 10 2.21 -14.15 -5.59
CA ALA A 10 0.77 -14.26 -5.67
C ALA A 10 0.17 -14.69 -4.35
N THR A 11 0.85 -15.60 -3.64
CA THR A 11 0.35 -16.06 -2.35
C THR A 11 0.35 -14.93 -1.34
N GLU A 12 1.42 -14.17 -1.28
CA GLU A 12 1.54 -13.09 -0.32
C GLU A 12 0.57 -11.96 -0.61
N SER A 13 0.33 -11.67 -1.85
CA SER A 13 -0.52 -10.57 -2.24
C SER A 13 -1.75 -11.03 -3.00
N ALA A 14 -2.30 -12.18 -2.61
CA ALA A 14 -3.48 -12.74 -3.27
C ALA A 14 -4.60 -11.71 -3.33
N GLY A 15 -5.17 -11.54 -4.51
CA GLY A 15 -6.24 -10.60 -4.72
C GLY A 15 -5.78 -9.18 -5.01
N LEU A 16 -4.48 -8.91 -4.96
CA LEU A 16 -3.94 -7.59 -5.24
C LEU A 16 -3.37 -7.51 -6.64
N SER A 17 -3.52 -6.36 -7.26
CA SER A 17 -2.83 -6.07 -8.50
C SER A 17 -1.34 -5.82 -8.20
N ALA A 18 -0.53 -5.82 -9.25
CA ALA A 18 0.89 -5.50 -9.08
C ALA A 18 1.10 -4.14 -8.46
N LYS A 19 0.29 -3.16 -8.84
CA LYS A 19 0.35 -1.81 -8.29
C LYS A 19 0.03 -1.83 -6.79
N GLN A 20 -1.03 -2.54 -6.41
CA GLN A 20 -1.45 -2.63 -5.02
C GLN A 20 -0.40 -3.36 -4.18
N ALA A 21 0.19 -4.41 -4.73
CA ALA A 21 1.24 -5.14 -4.04
C ALA A 21 2.47 -4.26 -3.79
N ARG A 22 2.81 -3.41 -4.74
CA ARG A 22 3.91 -2.46 -4.58
C ARG A 22 3.64 -1.46 -3.47
N ILE A 23 2.41 -0.96 -3.39
CA ILE A 23 2.03 -0.02 -2.34
C ILE A 23 2.14 -0.71 -0.98
N LEU A 24 1.60 -1.91 -0.86
CA LEU A 24 1.65 -2.65 0.41
C LEU A 24 3.08 -2.89 0.85
N ARG A 25 3.93 -3.30 -0.07
CA ARG A 25 5.34 -3.54 0.23
C ARG A 25 6.03 -2.26 0.70
N TYR A 26 5.74 -1.14 0.04
CA TYR A 26 6.30 0.15 0.42
C TYR A 26 5.91 0.50 1.85
N LEU A 27 4.64 0.31 2.20
CA LEU A 27 4.17 0.62 3.54
C LEU A 27 4.85 -0.26 4.59
N ARG A 28 4.98 -1.55 4.31
CA ARG A 28 5.67 -2.45 5.21
C ARG A 28 7.11 -2.05 5.45
N GLU A 29 7.79 -1.64 4.39
CA GLU A 29 9.21 -1.32 4.48
C GLU A 29 9.46 0.01 5.18
N ASN A 30 8.49 0.90 5.17
CA ASN A 30 8.67 2.25 5.69
C ASN A 30 7.91 2.54 6.97
N ALA A 31 7.00 1.69 7.38
CA ALA A 31 6.26 1.88 8.62
C ALA A 31 7.08 1.43 9.81
N SER A 32 7.05 2.23 10.87
CA SER A 32 7.62 1.83 12.16
C SER A 32 6.47 1.43 13.06
N ASP A 33 6.40 1.97 14.27
CA ASP A 33 5.28 1.68 15.16
C ASP A 33 4.01 2.31 14.63
N ARG A 34 4.09 3.59 14.33
CA ARG A 34 2.96 4.33 13.76
C ARG A 34 3.54 5.39 12.85
N THR A 35 3.13 5.35 11.60
CA THR A 35 3.67 6.26 10.59
C THR A 35 2.53 6.83 9.77
N TYR A 36 2.63 8.10 9.44
CA TYR A 36 1.63 8.79 8.63
C TYR A 36 2.18 9.01 7.23
N PHE A 37 1.43 8.58 6.24
CA PHE A 37 1.82 8.71 4.84
C PHE A 37 0.77 9.53 4.10
N LYS A 38 1.20 10.55 3.39
CA LYS A 38 0.31 11.25 2.47
C LYS A 38 0.27 10.49 1.16
N SER A 39 -0.91 10.40 0.55
CA SER A 39 -1.04 9.75 -0.75
C SER A 39 -0.04 10.29 -1.75
N ARG A 40 0.18 11.60 -1.73
CA ARG A 40 1.13 12.24 -2.63
C ARG A 40 2.55 11.75 -2.41
N LEU A 41 2.94 11.54 -1.17
CA LEU A 41 4.28 11.05 -0.86
C LEU A 41 4.46 9.62 -1.36
N ILE A 42 3.48 8.77 -1.11
CA ILE A 42 3.51 7.40 -1.61
C ILE A 42 3.61 7.40 -3.12
N ALA A 43 2.82 8.25 -3.76
CA ALA A 43 2.79 8.37 -5.20
C ALA A 43 4.16 8.75 -5.76
N ASP A 44 4.79 9.74 -5.17
CA ASP A 44 6.10 10.19 -5.61
C ASP A 44 7.14 9.09 -5.51
N ASP A 45 7.13 8.36 -4.40
CA ASP A 45 8.12 7.32 -4.17
C ASP A 45 7.93 6.12 -5.08
N LEU A 46 6.70 5.87 -5.50
CA LEU A 46 6.38 4.71 -6.34
C LEU A 46 6.12 5.07 -7.80
N ASP A 47 6.31 6.32 -8.16
CA ASP A 47 6.07 6.81 -9.53
C ASP A 47 4.62 6.58 -9.95
N LEU A 48 3.71 6.91 -9.06
CA LEU A 48 2.27 6.83 -9.29
C LEU A 48 1.66 8.22 -9.10
N SER A 49 0.38 8.35 -9.41
CA SER A 49 -0.33 9.58 -9.08
C SER A 49 -0.99 9.43 -7.71
N ALA A 50 -1.24 10.55 -7.05
CA ALA A 50 -1.93 10.52 -5.77
C ALA A 50 -3.32 9.91 -5.91
N LYS A 51 -3.97 10.14 -7.05
CA LYS A 51 -5.28 9.57 -7.32
C LYS A 51 -5.21 8.05 -7.42
N GLU A 52 -4.17 7.53 -8.07
CA GLU A 52 -3.97 6.08 -8.16
C GLU A 52 -3.75 5.47 -6.80
N VAL A 53 -2.94 6.11 -5.97
CA VAL A 53 -2.70 5.63 -4.61
C VAL A 53 -4.00 5.60 -3.84
N GLY A 54 -4.75 6.71 -3.85
CA GLY A 54 -6.01 6.79 -3.12
C GLY A 54 -7.00 5.74 -3.57
N ALA A 55 -7.08 5.50 -4.88
CA ALA A 55 -8.03 4.53 -5.42
C ALA A 55 -7.69 3.09 -5.03
N ASN A 56 -6.42 2.81 -4.74
CA ASN A 56 -5.98 1.46 -4.45
C ASN A 56 -5.78 1.18 -2.96
N MET A 57 -5.81 2.20 -2.12
CA MET A 57 -5.51 2.02 -0.70
C MET A 57 -6.54 1.16 0.04
N SER A 58 -7.80 1.20 -0.37
CA SER A 58 -8.82 0.35 0.27
C SER A 58 -8.48 -1.12 0.12
N ALA A 59 -8.10 -1.53 -1.09
CA ALA A 59 -7.72 -2.92 -1.34
C ALA A 59 -6.47 -3.29 -0.57
N VAL A 60 -5.50 -2.37 -0.50
CA VAL A 60 -4.27 -2.59 0.24
C VAL A 60 -4.57 -2.77 1.72
N ALA A 61 -5.41 -1.90 2.28
CA ALA A 61 -5.78 -1.98 3.69
C ALA A 61 -6.49 -3.29 4.01
N ASP A 62 -7.38 -3.71 3.12
CA ASP A 62 -8.12 -4.95 3.34
C ASP A 62 -7.22 -6.18 3.27
N ALA A 63 -6.22 -6.15 2.42
CA ALA A 63 -5.33 -7.30 2.23
C ALA A 63 -4.22 -7.36 3.27
N ALA A 64 -3.89 -6.25 3.90
CA ALA A 64 -2.80 -6.21 4.87
C ALA A 64 -3.18 -6.96 6.13
N THR A 65 -2.33 -7.89 6.55
CA THR A 65 -2.58 -8.68 7.76
C THR A 65 -1.57 -8.41 8.85
N ASP A 66 -0.42 -7.90 8.50
CA ASP A 66 0.67 -7.64 9.43
C ASP A 66 0.81 -6.17 9.79
N ILE A 67 0.08 -5.30 9.10
CA ILE A 67 0.03 -3.88 9.42
C ILE A 67 -1.41 -3.41 9.34
N ASP A 68 -1.72 -2.34 10.06
CA ASP A 68 -3.03 -1.70 10.00
C ASP A 68 -2.91 -0.41 9.21
N VAL A 69 -3.83 -0.19 8.28
CA VAL A 69 -3.85 0.99 7.43
C VAL A 69 -5.20 1.66 7.58
N GLU A 70 -5.20 2.92 8.01
CA GLU A 70 -6.44 3.68 8.21
C GLU A 70 -6.34 5.04 7.55
N LYS A 71 -7.45 5.50 7.03
CA LYS A 71 -7.54 6.84 6.50
C LYS A 71 -7.57 7.81 7.67
N TRP A 72 -6.58 8.70 7.75
CA TRP A 72 -6.41 9.58 8.90
C TRP A 72 -7.04 10.94 8.70
N GLY A 73 -6.85 11.55 7.54
CA GLY A 73 -7.38 12.89 7.30
C GLY A 73 -7.48 13.20 5.83
N TYR A 74 -8.17 14.28 5.53
CA TYR A 74 -8.47 14.66 4.16
C TYR A 74 -7.94 16.05 3.80
N SER A 75 -7.50 16.83 4.76
CA SER A 75 -7.00 18.17 4.50
C SER A 75 -5.74 18.11 3.68
N SER A 76 -5.66 18.92 2.64
CA SER A 76 -4.47 18.95 1.77
C SER A 76 -4.14 17.60 1.18
N GLY A 77 -5.15 16.80 0.91
CA GLY A 77 -4.97 15.46 0.40
C GLY A 77 -5.16 14.41 1.49
N THR A 78 -5.23 13.17 1.08
CA THR A 78 -5.49 12.08 2.01
C THR A 78 -4.21 11.67 2.72
N THR A 79 -4.29 11.52 4.03
CA THR A 79 -3.21 11.00 4.86
C THR A 79 -3.64 9.64 5.40
N TRP A 80 -2.73 8.70 5.38
CA TRP A 80 -2.97 7.35 5.85
C TRP A 80 -2.12 7.09 7.07
N MET A 81 -2.73 6.52 8.11
CA MET A 81 -1.99 6.11 9.30
C MET A 81 -1.73 4.61 9.18
N VAL A 82 -0.47 4.24 9.27
CA VAL A 82 -0.04 2.85 9.18
C VAL A 82 0.62 2.46 10.49
N THR A 83 0.10 1.39 11.08
CA THR A 83 0.64 0.88 12.35
C THR A 83 1.19 -0.51 12.09
N ALA A 84 2.43 -0.70 12.41
CA ALA A 84 3.11 -1.98 12.21
C ALA A 84 2.96 -2.89 13.43
#